data_8bc3168af4859ba46467e0d5b02801ea
#
_entry.id   8bc3168af4859ba46467e0d5b02801ea
#
_cell.length_a   1.000
_cell.length_b   1.000
_cell.length_c   1.000
_cell.angle_alpha   90.00
_cell.angle_beta   90.00
_cell.angle_gamma   90.00
#
_symmetry.space_group_name_H-M   'P 1'
#
loop_
_entity.id
_entity.type
_entity.pdbx_description
1 polymer ?
#
loop_
_entity_poly.entity_id
_entity_poly.type
_entity_poly.pdbx_seq_one_letter_code
_entity_poly.pdbx_strand_id
1 'polypeptide(L)'
;MQKIGAAPEWTLGSVHAVTEDGKVVIASNTGSQLAAYAYGAPHVIWVVGTQKLVSNLDDAMKRIYDYVLPLETIRFRKAYNQPETAHSNVSKLLIINKEVNPKRITIIFVKEKLGF
;
A
#
# COMPACT_ATOMS: atom_id res chain seq x y z
N MET A 1 -24.99 3.84 2.31
CA MET A 1 -24.65 2.49 1.84
C MET A 1 -23.17 2.25 1.93
N GLN A 2 -22.78 1.47 2.89
CA GLN A 2 -21.35 1.19 3.12
C GLN A 2 -20.71 0.41 1.96
N LYS A 3 -21.44 -0.52 1.39
CA LYS A 3 -20.93 -1.34 0.30
C LYS A 3 -20.54 -0.56 -0.95
N ILE A 4 -21.16 0.59 -1.17
CA ILE A 4 -20.84 1.41 -2.34
C ILE A 4 -19.41 1.93 -2.26
N GLY A 5 -18.99 2.41 -1.10
CA GLY A 5 -17.63 2.86 -0.91
C GLY A 5 -16.61 1.74 -0.80
N ALA A 6 -17.02 0.58 -0.27
CA ALA A 6 -16.12 -0.54 -0.01
C ALA A 6 -15.90 -1.46 -1.22
N ALA A 7 -16.78 -1.41 -2.24
CA ALA A 7 -16.77 -2.36 -3.35
C ALA A 7 -16.89 -1.67 -4.71
N PRO A 8 -15.94 -0.78 -5.07
CA PRO A 8 -15.90 -0.25 -6.42
C PRO A 8 -15.56 -1.36 -7.40
N GLU A 9 -16.04 -1.27 -8.64
CA GLU A 9 -15.70 -2.25 -9.66
C GLU A 9 -14.21 -2.25 -10.01
N TRP A 10 -13.62 -1.05 -10.11
CA TRP A 10 -12.20 -0.86 -10.36
C TRP A 10 -11.59 -0.06 -9.22
N THR A 11 -10.43 -0.50 -8.74
CA THR A 11 -9.67 0.23 -7.73
C THR A 11 -8.27 0.47 -8.27
N LEU A 12 -7.87 1.73 -8.27
CA LEU A 12 -6.55 2.15 -8.70
C LEU A 12 -5.78 2.62 -7.48
N GLY A 13 -4.54 2.23 -7.36
CA GLY A 13 -3.73 2.66 -6.24
C GLY A 13 -2.28 2.21 -6.34
N SER A 14 -1.63 2.11 -5.20
CA SER A 14 -0.28 1.63 -5.11
C SER A 14 -0.08 0.84 -3.81
N VAL A 15 1.11 0.29 -3.67
CA VAL A 15 1.49 -0.51 -2.51
C VAL A 15 2.81 -0.01 -1.95
N HIS A 16 3.21 -0.49 -0.78
CA HIS A 16 4.43 -0.03 -0.12
C HIS A 16 5.64 -0.89 -0.40
N ALA A 17 5.46 -2.17 -0.66
CA ALA A 17 6.55 -3.07 -1.03
C ALA A 17 6.03 -4.25 -1.83
N VAL A 18 6.87 -4.75 -2.73
CA VAL A 18 6.62 -5.97 -3.50
C VAL A 18 7.88 -6.82 -3.39
N THR A 19 7.72 -8.07 -2.97
CA THR A 19 8.84 -9.00 -2.84
C THR A 19 9.14 -9.69 -4.17
N GLU A 20 10.35 -10.24 -4.29
CA GLU A 20 10.75 -10.96 -5.50
C GLU A 20 9.90 -12.19 -5.76
N ASP A 21 9.38 -12.82 -4.71
CA ASP A 21 8.51 -13.99 -4.84
C ASP A 21 7.02 -13.62 -4.99
N GLY A 22 6.73 -12.34 -5.18
CA GLY A 22 5.38 -11.89 -5.53
C GLY A 22 4.45 -11.56 -4.37
N LYS A 23 4.95 -11.44 -3.15
CA LYS A 23 4.15 -10.95 -2.03
C LYS A 23 4.03 -9.44 -2.10
N VAL A 24 2.89 -8.91 -1.69
CA VAL A 24 2.62 -7.47 -1.70
C VAL A 24 2.27 -7.05 -0.28
N VAL A 25 2.83 -5.93 0.15
CA VAL A 25 2.59 -5.40 1.49
C VAL A 25 2.09 -3.97 1.40
N ILE A 26 0.96 -3.72 2.05
CA ILE A 26 0.34 -2.40 2.12
C ILE A 26 0.14 -2.02 3.58
N ALA A 27 0.63 -0.84 3.95
CA ALA A 27 0.43 -0.27 5.27
C ALA A 27 -0.65 0.81 5.20
N SER A 28 -1.44 0.93 6.27
CA SER A 28 -2.48 1.94 6.33
C SER A 28 -2.68 2.42 7.76
N ASN A 29 -3.00 3.71 7.89
CA ASN A 29 -3.38 4.27 9.18
C ASN A 29 -4.82 3.90 9.54
N THR A 30 -5.75 4.08 8.61
CA THR A 30 -7.17 3.81 8.83
C THR A 30 -7.63 2.47 8.30
N GLY A 31 -6.99 1.96 7.26
CA GLY A 31 -7.38 0.74 6.57
C GLY A 31 -8.44 0.96 5.49
N SER A 32 -8.70 2.20 5.12
CA SER A 32 -9.82 2.54 4.23
C SER A 32 -9.73 1.89 2.86
N GLN A 33 -8.52 1.71 2.31
CA GLN A 33 -8.34 1.08 1.01
C GLN A 33 -8.17 -0.43 1.08
N LEU A 34 -7.91 -0.98 2.26
CA LEU A 34 -7.53 -2.40 2.39
C LEU A 34 -8.66 -3.36 2.04
N ALA A 35 -9.90 -2.98 2.32
CA ALA A 35 -11.07 -3.82 2.01
C ALA A 35 -11.18 -4.07 0.50
N ALA A 36 -11.01 -3.03 -0.31
CA ALA A 36 -11.06 -3.15 -1.77
C ALA A 36 -9.89 -3.98 -2.28
N TYR A 37 -8.69 -3.76 -1.76
CA TYR A 37 -7.50 -4.49 -2.17
C TYR A 37 -7.56 -5.97 -1.80
N ALA A 38 -8.06 -6.26 -0.60
CA ALA A 38 -8.11 -7.64 -0.12
C ALA A 38 -9.19 -8.46 -0.82
N TYR A 39 -10.36 -7.86 -1.08
CA TYR A 39 -11.47 -8.62 -1.64
C TYR A 39 -12.52 -7.80 -2.37
N GLY A 40 -12.85 -6.61 -1.87
CA GLY A 40 -14.06 -5.89 -2.26
C GLY A 40 -14.13 -5.45 -3.73
N ALA A 41 -13.00 -5.20 -4.38
CA ALA A 41 -12.99 -4.75 -5.77
C ALA A 41 -12.75 -5.94 -6.71
N PRO A 42 -13.60 -6.13 -7.73
CA PRO A 42 -13.37 -7.16 -8.75
C PRO A 42 -12.09 -6.96 -9.55
N HIS A 43 -11.65 -5.71 -9.70
CA HIS A 43 -10.45 -5.37 -10.45
C HIS A 43 -9.61 -4.35 -9.68
N VAL A 44 -8.34 -4.67 -9.49
CA VAL A 44 -7.38 -3.81 -8.80
C VAL A 44 -6.20 -3.57 -9.73
N ILE A 45 -5.82 -2.30 -9.88
CA ILE A 45 -4.63 -1.92 -10.62
C ILE A 45 -3.72 -1.13 -9.67
N TRP A 46 -2.50 -1.62 -9.48
CA TRP A 46 -1.47 -0.90 -8.73
C TRP A 46 -0.39 -0.41 -9.67
N VAL A 47 -0.09 0.88 -9.59
CA VAL A 47 1.03 1.50 -10.27
C VAL A 47 2.14 1.66 -9.24
N VAL A 48 3.27 0.99 -9.46
CA VAL A 48 4.31 0.82 -8.44
C VAL A 48 5.65 1.24 -9.01
N GLY A 49 6.31 2.19 -8.34
CA GLY A 49 7.69 2.52 -8.67
C GLY A 49 8.63 1.37 -8.32
N THR A 50 9.64 1.15 -9.15
CA THR A 50 10.56 0.01 -8.94
C THR A 50 11.40 0.11 -7.67
N GLN A 51 11.46 1.29 -7.05
CA GLN A 51 12.13 1.44 -5.74
C GLN A 51 11.46 0.63 -4.63
N LYS A 52 10.23 0.18 -4.85
CA LYS A 52 9.46 -0.60 -3.87
C LYS A 52 9.69 -2.11 -3.95
N LEU A 53 10.47 -2.55 -4.93
CA LEU A 53 10.86 -3.96 -5.03
C LEU A 53 11.88 -4.30 -3.94
N VAL A 54 11.61 -5.37 -3.20
CA VAL A 54 12.49 -5.85 -2.13
C VAL A 54 12.68 -7.35 -2.25
N SER A 55 13.69 -7.88 -1.57
CA SER A 55 14.06 -9.29 -1.73
C SER A 55 13.07 -10.25 -1.06
N ASN A 56 12.57 -9.88 0.11
CA ASN A 56 11.76 -10.76 0.94
C ASN A 56 10.85 -9.97 1.87
N LEU A 57 10.04 -10.68 2.64
CA LEU A 57 9.07 -10.06 3.54
C LEU A 57 9.75 -9.27 4.68
N ASP A 58 10.87 -9.73 5.19
CA ASP A 58 11.60 -8.99 6.23
C ASP A 58 12.08 -7.63 5.69
N ASP A 59 12.60 -7.60 4.48
CA ASP A 59 13.00 -6.35 3.83
C ASP A 59 11.80 -5.45 3.54
N ALA A 60 10.66 -6.02 3.21
CA ALA A 60 9.42 -5.27 3.05
C ALA A 60 9.02 -4.58 4.35
N MET A 61 9.09 -5.27 5.46
CA MET A 61 8.79 -4.71 6.78
C MET A 61 9.77 -3.60 7.16
N LYS A 62 11.06 -3.81 6.94
CA LYS A 62 12.07 -2.78 7.18
C LYS A 62 11.81 -1.54 6.36
N ARG A 63 11.49 -1.70 5.08
CA ARG A 63 11.16 -0.57 4.23
C ARG A 63 9.98 0.23 4.78
N ILE A 64 8.94 -0.45 5.24
CA ILE A 64 7.74 0.22 5.77
C ILE A 64 8.07 1.01 7.04
N TYR A 65 8.72 0.39 8.01
CA TYR A 65 8.97 1.03 9.29
C TYR A 65 10.13 2.03 9.27
N ASP A 66 11.17 1.76 8.50
CA ASP A 66 12.39 2.56 8.52
C ASP A 66 12.40 3.67 7.47
N TYR A 67 11.62 3.53 6.41
CA TYR A 67 11.61 4.48 5.30
C TYR A 67 10.24 5.12 5.08
N VAL A 68 9.22 4.30 4.85
CA VAL A 68 7.88 4.80 4.49
C VAL A 68 7.24 5.56 5.65
N LEU A 69 7.25 5.00 6.83
CA LEU A 69 6.60 5.59 8.00
C LEU A 69 7.20 6.96 8.37
N PRO A 70 8.54 7.14 8.44
CA PRO A 70 9.10 8.46 8.69
C PRO A 70 8.71 9.50 7.64
N LEU A 71 8.73 9.14 6.36
CA LEU A 71 8.35 10.06 5.28
C LEU A 71 6.86 10.38 5.33
N GLU A 72 6.03 9.41 5.58
CA GLU A 72 4.59 9.62 5.72
C GLU A 72 4.26 10.49 6.93
N THR A 73 5.02 10.35 8.01
CA THR A 73 4.89 11.20 9.20
C THR A 73 5.17 12.67 8.86
N ILE A 74 6.22 12.94 8.08
CA ILE A 74 6.54 14.30 7.63
C ILE A 74 5.41 14.84 6.76
N ARG A 75 4.92 14.05 5.82
CA ARG A 75 3.82 14.43 4.95
C ARG A 75 2.55 14.72 5.76
N PHE A 76 2.25 13.87 6.74
CA PHE A 76 1.09 14.01 7.61
C PHE A 76 1.13 15.34 8.39
N ARG A 77 2.28 15.68 8.97
CA ARG A 77 2.43 16.93 9.71
C ARG A 77 2.17 18.15 8.82
N LYS A 78 2.70 18.13 7.61
CA LYS A 78 2.49 19.23 6.66
C LYS A 78 1.07 19.32 6.16
N ALA A 79 0.50 18.20 5.77
CA ALA A 79 -0.83 18.16 5.15
C ALA A 79 -1.94 18.60 6.11
N TYR A 80 -1.78 18.30 7.40
CA TYR A 80 -2.80 18.57 8.41
C TYR A 80 -2.36 19.62 9.44
N ASN A 81 -1.25 20.31 9.15
CA ASN A 81 -0.72 21.37 10.05
C ASN A 81 -0.57 20.88 11.49
N GLN A 82 0.01 19.69 11.66
CA GLN A 82 0.18 19.06 12.96
C GLN A 82 1.55 19.39 13.58
N PRO A 83 1.67 19.34 14.91
CA PRO A 83 2.94 19.61 15.59
C PRO A 83 3.99 18.52 15.32
N GLU A 84 5.25 18.82 15.61
CA GLU A 84 6.35 17.88 15.42
C GLU A 84 6.23 16.61 16.25
N THR A 85 5.45 16.62 17.31
CA THR A 85 5.19 15.45 18.14
C THR A 85 4.17 14.49 17.51
N ALA A 86 3.37 14.97 16.54
CA ALA A 86 2.42 14.12 15.85
C ALA A 86 3.13 13.24 14.82
N HIS A 87 2.68 12.01 14.67
CA HIS A 87 3.23 11.08 13.69
C HIS A 87 2.13 10.18 13.11
N SER A 88 2.38 9.69 11.90
CA SER A 88 1.53 8.68 11.29
C SER A 88 1.76 7.32 11.94
N ASN A 89 0.90 6.37 11.65
CA ASN A 89 0.95 5.05 12.24
C ASN A 89 0.80 3.96 11.17
N VAL A 90 1.50 2.87 11.38
CA VAL A 90 1.22 1.62 10.68
C VAL A 90 0.21 0.87 11.54
N SER A 91 -1.05 1.31 11.48
CA SER A 91 -2.12 0.73 12.31
C SER A 91 -2.59 -0.60 11.76
N LYS A 92 -2.58 -0.73 10.45
CA LYS A 92 -3.04 -1.93 9.75
C LYS A 92 -2.09 -2.28 8.63
N LEU A 93 -1.82 -3.57 8.51
CA LEU A 93 -1.01 -4.13 7.43
C LEU A 93 -1.83 -5.16 6.67
N LEU A 94 -1.78 -5.08 5.36
CA LEU A 94 -2.30 -6.12 4.49
C LEU A 94 -1.12 -6.76 3.77
N ILE A 95 -1.00 -8.08 3.91
CA ILE A 95 -0.01 -8.88 3.21
C ILE A 95 -0.75 -9.83 2.29
N ILE A 96 -0.54 -9.69 1.00
CA ILE A 96 -1.11 -10.61 0.03
C ILE A 96 -0.02 -11.58 -0.40
N ASN A 97 -0.13 -12.82 0.03
CA ASN A 97 0.80 -13.88 -0.36
C ASN A 97 0.55 -14.33 -1.79
N LYS A 98 -0.73 -14.45 -2.14
CA LYS A 98 -1.13 -14.90 -3.46
C LYS A 98 -2.57 -14.49 -3.72
N GLU A 99 -2.83 -13.90 -4.89
CA GLU A 99 -4.19 -13.68 -5.36
C GLU A 99 -4.63 -14.91 -6.16
N VAL A 100 -5.65 -15.60 -5.65
CA VAL A 100 -6.12 -16.85 -6.28
C VAL A 100 -6.89 -16.61 -7.57
N ASN A 101 -7.41 -15.39 -7.77
CA ASN A 101 -8.03 -15.01 -9.04
C ASN A 101 -6.98 -14.33 -9.93
N PRO A 102 -6.46 -15.01 -10.96
CA PRO A 102 -5.31 -14.51 -11.72
C PRO A 102 -5.59 -13.24 -12.52
N LYS A 103 -6.85 -12.85 -12.68
CA LYS A 103 -7.24 -11.66 -13.45
C LYS A 103 -7.66 -10.50 -12.59
N ARG A 104 -7.66 -10.66 -11.26
CA ARG A 104 -8.17 -9.62 -10.38
C ARG A 104 -7.19 -8.47 -10.18
N ILE A 105 -5.91 -8.77 -9.96
CA ILE A 105 -4.90 -7.75 -9.64
C ILE A 105 -3.90 -7.62 -10.77
N THR A 106 -3.68 -6.40 -11.21
CA THR A 106 -2.65 -6.03 -12.19
C THR A 106 -1.67 -5.08 -11.54
N ILE A 107 -0.38 -5.37 -11.63
CA ILE A 107 0.68 -4.49 -11.15
C ILE A 107 1.42 -3.93 -12.35
N ILE A 108 1.50 -2.61 -12.42
CA ILE A 108 2.25 -1.90 -13.45
C ILE A 108 3.47 -1.30 -12.79
N PHE A 109 4.66 -1.82 -13.11
CA PHE A 109 5.91 -1.28 -12.61
C PHE A 109 6.40 -0.13 -13.47
N VAL A 110 6.78 0.95 -12.83
CA VAL A 110 7.33 2.12 -13.48
C VAL A 110 8.76 2.30 -13.01
N LYS A 111 9.69 2.48 -13.97
CA LYS A 111 11.12 2.67 -13.67
C LYS A 111 11.39 4.08 -13.18
N GLU A 112 10.65 4.52 -12.20
CA GLU A 112 10.78 5.82 -11.57
C GLU A 112 10.43 5.67 -10.10
N LYS A 113 10.95 6.59 -9.29
CA LYS A 113 10.58 6.65 -7.88
C LYS A 113 9.21 7.30 -7.77
N LEU A 114 8.19 6.50 -7.49
CA LEU A 114 6.81 6.96 -7.31
C LEU A 114 6.35 6.71 -5.88
N GLY A 115 5.91 7.78 -5.20
CA GLY A 115 5.48 7.71 -3.82
C GLY A 115 6.63 7.34 -2.88
N PHE A 116 6.29 6.81 -1.76
CA PHE A 116 7.26 6.36 -0.78
C PHE A 116 7.50 4.86 -0.92
#